data_5c78491cc2db765b9eaec6879b7da84d
#
_entry.id   5c78491cc2db765b9eaec6879b7da84d
#
_cell.length_a   1.000
_cell.length_b   1.000
_cell.length_c   1.000
_cell.angle_alpha   90.00
_cell.angle_beta   90.00
_cell.angle_gamma   90.00
#
_symmetry.space_group_name_H-M   'P 1'
#
loop_
_entity.id
_entity.type
_entity.pdbx_description
1 polymer ?
#
loop_
_entity_poly.entity_id
_entity_poly.type
_entity_poly.pdbx_seq_one_letter_code
_entity_poly.pdbx_strand_id
1 'polypeptide(L)'
;MIKKIEINLAQSFLDDLQTKLKLTRWPDEIENSGWTYGASLSYMKELADYWANNFNWRKTESEINKFGNFVAQIDGYKIHFLHIRGKGEKSVPIIITHGWPSSFLEMLKLIPLLTENNSLSFDLVIPSMPGYGFSQKINQPGCNVSFIADLWHKLMTELGYDKYGVHGGDFGAGVSTALSMKNPDHVIGMHLNYIPGNYVPVMEENEEFSKEENDYLDSEEDWYSREGGYSLQQNTKPLTLAYGLNDSPIGLCAWIVEKMYGWSDCRGYIGNVYTKDELLSNVTLYWVTQTIHSSIRLYNENSKNPLIIGKNSYINTPVGIAHFRYEDPFPPRRFIERGFNIQHWSEFPVGGHFPAIETAELLAEDIRDFFSKIAVVVSPSN
;
A
#
# COMPACT_ATOMS: atom_id res chain seq x y z
N MET A 1 -3.18 23.45 -8.90
CA MET A 1 -3.04 24.33 -7.68
C MET A 1 -2.95 23.46 -6.46
N ILE A 2 -1.89 23.62 -5.66
CA ILE A 2 -1.62 22.87 -4.43
C ILE A 2 -2.04 23.72 -3.22
N LYS A 3 -2.79 23.15 -2.29
CA LYS A 3 -3.28 23.84 -1.08
C LYS A 3 -2.90 23.01 0.15
N LYS A 4 -2.28 23.64 1.15
CA LYS A 4 -2.11 23.05 2.48
C LYS A 4 -3.45 22.94 3.18
N ILE A 5 -3.67 21.82 3.84
CA ILE A 5 -4.90 21.55 4.61
C ILE A 5 -4.53 21.03 6.01
N GLU A 6 -5.51 21.06 6.90
CA GLU A 6 -5.50 20.38 8.18
C GLU A 6 -6.61 19.34 8.19
N ILE A 7 -6.29 18.12 8.64
CA ILE A 7 -7.30 17.06 8.81
C ILE A 7 -8.07 17.34 10.09
N ASN A 8 -9.36 17.57 9.93
CA ASN A 8 -10.28 17.84 11.03
C ASN A 8 -11.67 17.33 10.66
N LEU A 9 -11.99 16.10 11.06
CA LEU A 9 -13.29 15.50 10.78
C LEU A 9 -14.38 16.11 11.64
N ALA A 10 -15.56 16.34 11.05
CA ALA A 10 -16.72 16.75 11.81
C ALA A 10 -17.08 15.70 12.87
N GLN A 11 -17.43 16.14 14.08
CA GLN A 11 -17.75 15.25 15.20
C GLN A 11 -18.89 14.29 14.87
N SER A 12 -19.83 14.70 14.03
CA SER A 12 -20.96 13.88 13.59
C SER A 12 -20.56 12.55 12.94
N PHE A 13 -19.40 12.46 12.25
CA PHE A 13 -18.92 11.19 11.71
C PHE A 13 -18.48 10.24 12.81
N LEU A 14 -17.89 10.76 13.88
CA LEU A 14 -17.47 9.94 15.03
C LEU A 14 -18.67 9.53 15.88
N ASP A 15 -19.67 10.40 16.00
CA ASP A 15 -20.93 10.10 16.72
C ASP A 15 -21.75 9.03 15.98
N ASP A 16 -21.77 9.07 14.63
CA ASP A 16 -22.37 8.02 13.79
C ASP A 16 -21.67 6.67 14.02
N LEU A 17 -20.33 6.66 13.96
CA LEU A 17 -19.53 5.48 14.26
C LEU A 17 -19.89 4.88 15.62
N GLN A 18 -19.93 5.71 16.67
CA GLN A 18 -20.27 5.26 18.03
C GLN A 18 -21.69 4.68 18.10
N THR A 19 -22.61 5.26 17.36
CA THR A 19 -23.99 4.76 17.29
C THR A 19 -24.05 3.41 16.60
N LYS A 20 -23.36 3.25 15.48
CA LYS A 20 -23.30 2.01 14.71
C LYS A 20 -22.62 0.87 15.49
N LEU A 21 -21.54 1.17 16.22
CA LEU A 21 -20.87 0.18 17.08
C LEU A 21 -21.82 -0.41 18.14
N LYS A 22 -22.67 0.41 18.77
CA LYS A 22 -23.65 -0.05 19.74
C LYS A 22 -24.75 -0.93 19.15
N LEU A 23 -25.03 -0.80 17.86
CA LEU A 23 -26.05 -1.56 17.14
C LEU A 23 -25.49 -2.83 16.48
N THR A 24 -24.24 -3.19 16.75
CA THR A 24 -23.58 -4.35 16.16
C THR A 24 -24.35 -5.64 16.42
N ARG A 25 -24.62 -6.39 15.36
CA ARG A 25 -25.16 -7.75 15.43
C ARG A 25 -24.03 -8.72 15.19
N TRP A 26 -23.70 -9.49 16.23
CA TRP A 26 -22.62 -10.45 16.17
C TRP A 26 -23.05 -11.74 15.47
N PRO A 27 -22.19 -12.33 14.61
CA PRO A 27 -22.39 -13.68 14.11
C PRO A 27 -22.15 -14.72 15.23
N ASP A 28 -22.52 -15.96 14.97
CA ASP A 28 -22.01 -17.11 15.72
C ASP A 28 -20.61 -17.52 15.26
N GLU A 29 -19.94 -18.34 16.04
CA GLU A 29 -18.62 -18.89 15.76
C GLU A 29 -18.55 -20.35 16.22
N ILE A 30 -17.82 -21.19 15.48
CA ILE A 30 -17.48 -22.54 15.95
C ILE A 30 -16.51 -22.42 17.11
N GLU A 31 -16.79 -23.11 18.23
CA GLU A 31 -15.97 -23.04 19.42
C GLU A 31 -14.49 -23.33 19.12
N ASN A 32 -13.61 -22.46 19.63
CA ASN A 32 -12.16 -22.55 19.50
C ASN A 32 -11.63 -22.49 18.05
N SER A 33 -12.39 -21.99 17.10
CA SER A 33 -11.95 -21.85 15.71
C SER A 33 -10.90 -20.76 15.49
N GLY A 34 -10.86 -19.76 16.36
CA GLY A 34 -9.91 -18.65 16.26
C GLY A 34 -10.00 -17.93 14.90
N TRP A 35 -8.92 -17.90 14.15
CA TRP A 35 -8.85 -17.27 12.82
C TRP A 35 -9.10 -18.25 11.65
N THR A 36 -9.42 -19.51 11.91
CA THR A 36 -9.54 -20.55 10.87
C THR A 36 -10.66 -20.27 9.86
N TYR A 37 -11.73 -19.61 10.27
CA TYR A 37 -12.88 -19.26 9.43
C TYR A 37 -12.95 -17.77 9.08
N GLY A 38 -11.87 -17.04 9.31
CA GLY A 38 -11.77 -15.59 9.12
C GLY A 38 -11.48 -14.85 10.42
N ALA A 39 -11.91 -13.60 10.53
CA ALA A 39 -11.65 -12.77 11.69
C ALA A 39 -12.25 -13.37 12.98
N SER A 40 -11.41 -13.67 13.97
CA SER A 40 -11.81 -14.27 15.24
C SER A 40 -12.87 -13.44 15.97
N LEU A 41 -14.00 -14.05 16.31
CA LEU A 41 -15.11 -13.37 17.00
C LEU A 41 -14.70 -12.81 18.36
N SER A 42 -13.88 -13.54 19.10
CA SER A 42 -13.39 -13.08 20.40
C SER A 42 -12.50 -11.85 20.27
N TYR A 43 -11.57 -11.84 19.29
CA TYR A 43 -10.73 -10.69 19.01
C TYR A 43 -11.54 -9.50 18.50
N MET A 44 -12.50 -9.74 17.61
CA MET A 44 -13.37 -8.66 17.07
C MET A 44 -14.23 -8.02 18.16
N LYS A 45 -14.71 -8.78 19.16
CA LYS A 45 -15.42 -8.22 20.31
C LYS A 45 -14.50 -7.37 21.19
N GLU A 46 -13.29 -7.83 21.44
CA GLU A 46 -12.27 -7.09 22.19
C GLU A 46 -11.89 -5.79 21.48
N LEU A 47 -11.68 -5.86 20.16
CA LEU A 47 -11.32 -4.68 19.34
C LEU A 47 -12.48 -3.68 19.25
N ALA A 48 -13.73 -4.17 19.14
CA ALA A 48 -14.93 -3.32 19.13
C ALA A 48 -15.14 -2.60 20.45
N ASP A 49 -14.93 -3.29 21.59
CA ASP A 49 -15.00 -2.66 22.91
C ASP A 49 -13.93 -1.57 23.06
N TYR A 50 -12.71 -1.85 22.62
CA TYR A 50 -11.64 -0.85 22.61
C TYR A 50 -11.98 0.34 21.70
N TRP A 51 -12.54 0.08 20.51
CA TRP A 51 -12.95 1.12 19.57
C TRP A 51 -14.02 2.04 20.14
N ALA A 52 -15.00 1.46 20.84
CA ALA A 52 -16.08 2.21 21.45
C ALA A 52 -15.65 3.04 22.68
N ASN A 53 -14.73 2.53 23.50
CA ASN A 53 -14.47 3.06 24.84
C ASN A 53 -13.08 3.68 25.05
N ASN A 54 -12.08 3.31 24.25
CA ASN A 54 -10.67 3.69 24.48
C ASN A 54 -10.04 4.41 23.28
N PHE A 55 -10.39 4.02 22.05
CA PHE A 55 -9.84 4.61 20.85
C PHE A 55 -10.25 6.07 20.70
N ASN A 56 -9.30 6.92 20.32
CA ASN A 56 -9.54 8.34 20.13
C ASN A 56 -8.99 8.81 18.78
N TRP A 57 -9.88 8.97 17.81
CA TRP A 57 -9.54 9.48 16.47
C TRP A 57 -8.80 10.81 16.50
N ARG A 58 -9.07 11.69 17.48
CA ARG A 58 -8.40 13.02 17.57
C ARG A 58 -6.90 12.90 17.82
N LYS A 59 -6.43 11.79 18.43
CA LYS A 59 -4.99 11.48 18.51
C LYS A 59 -4.44 11.18 17.12
N THR A 60 -5.12 10.36 16.34
CA THR A 60 -4.73 10.05 14.95
C THR A 60 -4.68 11.31 14.09
N GLU A 61 -5.68 12.17 14.16
CA GLU A 61 -5.66 13.48 13.47
C GLU A 61 -4.46 14.33 13.90
N SER A 62 -4.15 14.37 15.19
CA SER A 62 -3.00 15.12 15.70
C SER A 62 -1.68 14.57 15.16
N GLU A 63 -1.54 13.24 15.07
CA GLU A 63 -0.34 12.63 14.49
C GLU A 63 -0.21 12.92 12.99
N ILE A 64 -1.29 12.80 12.22
CA ILE A 64 -1.31 13.12 10.79
C ILE A 64 -0.94 14.60 10.57
N ASN A 65 -1.48 15.49 11.38
CA ASN A 65 -1.30 16.94 11.25
C ASN A 65 0.09 17.45 11.69
N LYS A 66 0.94 16.59 12.29
CA LYS A 66 2.36 16.90 12.49
C LYS A 66 3.10 17.04 11.16
N PHE A 67 2.60 16.41 10.11
CA PHE A 67 3.17 16.41 8.77
C PHE A 67 2.46 17.41 7.86
N GLY A 68 3.10 17.81 6.79
CA GLY A 68 2.50 18.68 5.79
C GLY A 68 1.43 17.94 4.97
N ASN A 69 0.15 18.21 5.27
CA ASN A 69 -0.98 17.70 4.50
C ASN A 69 -1.37 18.68 3.40
N PHE A 70 -1.55 18.16 2.18
CA PHE A 70 -1.88 18.97 1.02
C PHE A 70 -2.99 18.32 0.18
N VAL A 71 -3.67 19.14 -0.60
CA VAL A 71 -4.56 18.71 -1.68
C VAL A 71 -4.12 19.41 -2.96
N ALA A 72 -3.90 18.64 -4.00
CA ALA A 72 -3.65 19.12 -5.36
C ALA A 72 -4.84 18.83 -6.26
N GLN A 73 -5.04 19.70 -7.27
CA GLN A 73 -5.99 19.46 -8.36
C GLN A 73 -5.19 18.92 -9.54
N ILE A 74 -5.21 17.61 -9.76
CA ILE A 74 -4.50 16.92 -10.83
C ILE A 74 -5.52 16.36 -11.82
N ASP A 75 -5.48 16.78 -13.08
CA ASP A 75 -6.44 16.39 -14.13
C ASP A 75 -7.93 16.54 -13.73
N GLY A 76 -8.24 17.53 -12.91
CA GLY A 76 -9.60 17.73 -12.41
C GLY A 76 -9.96 16.93 -11.17
N TYR A 77 -9.07 16.07 -10.66
CA TYR A 77 -9.28 15.27 -9.44
C TYR A 77 -8.55 15.87 -8.24
N LYS A 78 -9.21 15.88 -7.09
CA LYS A 78 -8.58 16.29 -5.82
C LYS A 78 -7.79 15.12 -5.26
N ILE A 79 -6.48 15.28 -5.17
CA ILE A 79 -5.54 14.30 -4.62
C ILE A 79 -4.98 14.82 -3.29
N HIS A 80 -5.23 14.09 -2.22
CA HIS A 80 -4.59 14.30 -0.92
C HIS A 80 -3.21 13.66 -0.90
N PHE A 81 -2.24 14.33 -0.29
CA PHE A 81 -0.90 13.78 -0.07
C PHE A 81 -0.20 14.45 1.11
N LEU A 82 0.71 13.71 1.71
CA LEU A 82 1.72 14.29 2.61
C LEU A 82 2.92 14.72 1.78
N HIS A 83 3.52 15.86 2.13
CA HIS A 83 4.76 16.33 1.52
C HIS A 83 5.72 16.83 2.59
N ILE A 84 6.84 16.11 2.76
CA ILE A 84 7.83 16.34 3.79
C ILE A 84 9.21 16.48 3.16
N ARG A 85 9.91 17.57 3.44
CA ARG A 85 11.27 17.79 2.96
C ARG A 85 12.28 17.02 3.81
N GLY A 86 13.24 16.43 3.14
CA GLY A 86 14.42 15.85 3.77
C GLY A 86 15.30 16.89 4.45
N LYS A 87 15.97 16.51 5.54
CA LYS A 87 16.79 17.39 6.37
C LYS A 87 18.29 17.18 6.16
N GLY A 88 18.71 16.23 5.34
CA GLY A 88 20.11 15.91 5.06
C GLY A 88 20.77 16.89 4.09
N GLU A 89 22.10 16.76 3.95
CA GLU A 89 22.88 17.55 2.98
C GLU A 89 22.45 17.32 1.54
N LYS A 90 22.02 16.08 1.24
CA LYS A 90 21.42 15.68 -0.05
C LYS A 90 20.03 15.13 0.19
N SER A 91 19.08 15.55 -0.61
CA SER A 91 17.72 15.03 -0.56
C SER A 91 17.30 14.52 -1.94
N VAL A 92 16.77 13.29 -1.97
CA VAL A 92 16.23 12.66 -3.18
C VAL A 92 14.70 12.71 -3.08
N PRO A 93 14.01 13.28 -4.08
CA PRO A 93 12.56 13.21 -4.11
C PRO A 93 12.12 11.76 -4.31
N ILE A 94 11.17 11.28 -3.52
CA ILE A 94 10.58 9.96 -3.66
C ILE A 94 9.07 10.03 -3.45
N ILE A 95 8.31 9.38 -4.34
CA ILE A 95 6.88 9.15 -4.14
C ILE A 95 6.66 7.74 -3.64
N ILE A 96 5.91 7.62 -2.53
CA ILE A 96 5.63 6.35 -1.84
C ILE A 96 4.14 6.08 -1.92
N THR A 97 3.78 4.94 -2.51
CA THR A 97 2.38 4.56 -2.73
C THR A 97 2.01 3.34 -1.88
N HIS A 98 0.95 3.50 -1.09
CA HIS A 98 0.37 2.43 -0.26
C HIS A 98 -0.46 1.43 -1.09
N GLY A 99 -0.93 0.35 -0.47
CA GLY A 99 -1.81 -0.65 -1.04
C GLY A 99 -3.17 -0.78 -0.34
N TRP A 100 -3.86 -1.90 -0.60
CA TRP A 100 -5.09 -2.31 0.07
C TRP A 100 -4.81 -3.51 1.01
N PRO A 101 -5.38 -3.58 2.22
CA PRO A 101 -6.38 -2.71 2.84
C PRO A 101 -5.78 -1.56 3.66
N SER A 102 -4.56 -1.17 3.34
CA SER A 102 -3.85 -0.09 4.01
C SER A 102 -4.25 1.31 3.47
N SER A 103 -3.52 2.32 3.87
CA SER A 103 -3.66 3.71 3.48
C SER A 103 -2.32 4.45 3.65
N PHE A 104 -2.28 5.75 3.37
CA PHE A 104 -1.10 6.57 3.65
C PHE A 104 -0.63 6.52 5.12
N LEU A 105 -1.49 6.10 6.05
CA LEU A 105 -1.15 5.93 7.46
C LEU A 105 -0.06 4.88 7.69
N GLU A 106 0.02 3.88 6.84
CA GLU A 106 1.05 2.85 6.86
C GLU A 106 2.46 3.47 6.83
N MET A 107 2.63 4.55 6.07
CA MET A 107 3.92 5.15 5.80
C MET A 107 4.41 6.11 6.89
N LEU A 108 3.59 6.39 7.93
CA LEU A 108 3.92 7.41 8.93
C LEU A 108 5.20 7.10 9.71
N LYS A 109 5.49 5.81 10.00
CA LYS A 109 6.72 5.41 10.69
C LYS A 109 7.97 5.62 9.82
N LEU A 110 7.84 5.55 8.50
CA LEU A 110 8.97 5.78 7.59
C LEU A 110 9.38 7.25 7.51
N ILE A 111 8.47 8.19 7.80
CA ILE A 111 8.72 9.61 7.58
C ILE A 111 9.99 10.08 8.34
N PRO A 112 10.13 9.96 9.67
CA PRO A 112 11.33 10.39 10.37
C PRO A 112 12.56 9.58 9.93
N LEU A 113 12.42 8.29 9.66
CA LEU A 113 13.51 7.42 9.27
C LEU A 113 14.13 7.83 7.92
N LEU A 114 13.31 8.27 6.96
CA LEU A 114 13.79 8.68 5.64
C LEU A 114 14.14 10.16 5.54
N THR A 115 13.52 11.04 6.34
CA THR A 115 13.73 12.49 6.22
C THR A 115 14.82 13.05 7.13
N GLU A 116 15.20 12.34 8.21
CA GLU A 116 16.08 12.88 9.26
C GLU A 116 17.52 12.35 9.22
N ASN A 117 17.95 11.80 8.09
CA ASN A 117 19.33 11.34 7.90
C ASN A 117 20.24 12.48 7.43
N ASN A 118 21.43 12.59 8.02
CA ASN A 118 22.37 13.70 7.77
C ASN A 118 23.04 13.62 6.38
N SER A 119 23.31 12.42 5.84
CA SER A 119 24.03 12.25 4.58
C SER A 119 23.09 12.20 3.37
N LEU A 120 22.13 11.27 3.40
CA LEU A 120 21.11 11.10 2.37
C LEU A 120 19.73 11.04 3.02
N SER A 121 18.92 12.03 2.75
CA SER A 121 17.51 12.08 3.14
C SER A 121 16.61 12.06 1.92
N PHE A 122 15.30 12.04 2.14
CA PHE A 122 14.33 12.02 1.06
C PHE A 122 13.31 13.14 1.22
N ASP A 123 12.97 13.77 0.10
CA ASP A 123 11.77 14.59 0.00
C ASP A 123 10.60 13.62 -0.28
N LEU A 124 9.77 13.39 0.73
CA LEU A 124 8.70 12.41 0.64
C LEU A 124 7.42 13.02 0.09
N VAL A 125 6.84 12.36 -0.91
CA VAL A 125 5.48 12.58 -1.37
C VAL A 125 4.70 11.28 -1.13
N ILE A 126 3.70 11.32 -0.24
CA ILE A 126 2.93 10.14 0.18
C ILE A 126 1.45 10.42 -0.12
N PRO A 127 0.96 10.11 -1.33
CA PRO A 127 -0.41 10.38 -1.69
C PRO A 127 -1.37 9.32 -1.14
N SER A 128 -2.61 9.74 -0.87
CA SER A 128 -3.74 8.81 -0.84
C SER A 128 -4.14 8.50 -2.26
N MET A 129 -4.20 7.23 -2.65
CA MET A 129 -4.69 6.85 -3.98
C MET A 129 -6.10 7.38 -4.24
N PRO A 130 -6.49 7.65 -5.50
CA PRO A 130 -7.85 8.05 -5.82
C PRO A 130 -8.87 7.06 -5.25
N GLY A 131 -9.83 7.57 -4.49
CA GLY A 131 -10.81 6.74 -3.81
C GLY A 131 -10.37 6.12 -2.48
N TYR A 132 -9.19 6.48 -1.99
CA TYR A 132 -8.68 6.14 -0.65
C TYR A 132 -8.51 7.39 0.20
N GLY A 133 -8.58 7.22 1.52
CA GLY A 133 -8.29 8.27 2.48
C GLY A 133 -9.04 9.57 2.15
N PHE A 134 -8.29 10.67 2.01
CA PHE A 134 -8.88 11.99 1.75
C PHE A 134 -8.84 12.40 0.27
N SER A 135 -8.42 11.52 -0.63
CA SER A 135 -8.49 11.76 -2.08
C SER A 135 -9.90 11.57 -2.62
N GLN A 136 -10.19 12.27 -3.71
CA GLN A 136 -11.50 12.19 -4.37
C GLN A 136 -11.79 10.77 -4.87
N LYS A 137 -13.04 10.33 -4.69
CA LYS A 137 -13.56 9.11 -5.31
C LYS A 137 -13.80 9.37 -6.80
N ILE A 138 -13.25 8.52 -7.65
CA ILE A 138 -13.45 8.58 -9.09
C ILE A 138 -14.65 7.70 -9.44
N ASN A 139 -15.73 8.32 -9.90
CA ASN A 139 -17.00 7.64 -10.20
C ASN A 139 -17.15 7.28 -11.69
N GLN A 140 -16.02 7.11 -12.39
CA GLN A 140 -15.97 6.70 -13.81
C GLN A 140 -15.09 5.46 -13.94
N PRO A 141 -15.33 4.61 -14.95
CA PRO A 141 -14.45 3.48 -15.26
C PRO A 141 -13.03 3.92 -15.62
N GLY A 142 -12.06 3.01 -15.48
CA GLY A 142 -10.69 3.21 -15.95
C GLY A 142 -9.70 3.69 -14.88
N CYS A 143 -10.13 3.88 -13.63
CA CYS A 143 -9.20 4.18 -12.53
C CYS A 143 -8.46 2.93 -12.09
N ASN A 144 -7.43 2.54 -12.84
CA ASN A 144 -6.51 1.44 -12.56
C ASN A 144 -5.11 1.96 -12.17
N VAL A 145 -4.15 1.06 -11.90
CA VAL A 145 -2.78 1.45 -11.51
C VAL A 145 -2.08 2.32 -12.56
N SER A 146 -2.35 2.08 -13.85
CA SER A 146 -1.78 2.87 -14.94
C SER A 146 -2.32 4.31 -14.97
N PHE A 147 -3.60 4.50 -14.69
CA PHE A 147 -4.22 5.82 -14.52
C PHE A 147 -3.68 6.55 -13.29
N ILE A 148 -3.51 5.85 -12.17
CA ILE A 148 -2.93 6.43 -10.95
C ILE A 148 -1.49 6.87 -11.20
N ALA A 149 -0.70 6.09 -11.94
CA ALA A 149 0.66 6.45 -12.33
C ALA A 149 0.72 7.78 -13.12
N ASP A 150 -0.23 8.02 -14.04
CA ASP A 150 -0.31 9.29 -14.77
C ASP A 150 -0.57 10.48 -13.83
N LEU A 151 -1.44 10.29 -12.83
CA LEU A 151 -1.70 11.32 -11.82
C LEU A 151 -0.45 11.59 -10.97
N TRP A 152 0.31 10.54 -10.60
CA TRP A 152 1.53 10.67 -9.80
C TRP A 152 2.64 11.41 -10.54
N HIS A 153 2.85 11.10 -11.82
CA HIS A 153 3.81 11.85 -12.64
C HIS A 153 3.46 13.35 -12.67
N LYS A 154 2.20 13.68 -12.91
CA LYS A 154 1.74 15.08 -12.92
C LYS A 154 1.86 15.75 -11.55
N LEU A 155 1.57 15.01 -10.46
CA LEU A 155 1.75 15.51 -9.10
C LEU A 155 3.21 15.86 -8.83
N MET A 156 4.15 14.96 -9.17
CA MET A 156 5.59 15.20 -8.99
C MET A 156 6.06 16.40 -9.84
N THR A 157 5.60 16.53 -11.08
CA THR A 157 5.88 17.67 -11.96
C THR A 157 5.33 18.99 -11.39
N GLU A 158 4.09 19.01 -10.87
CA GLU A 158 3.52 20.21 -10.22
C GLU A 158 4.26 20.59 -8.94
N LEU A 159 4.90 19.65 -8.26
CA LEU A 159 5.78 19.90 -7.10
C LEU A 159 7.17 20.38 -7.49
N GLY A 160 7.50 20.41 -8.80
CA GLY A 160 8.79 20.84 -9.34
C GLY A 160 9.85 19.75 -9.35
N TYR A 161 9.49 18.49 -9.24
CA TYR A 161 10.39 17.33 -9.30
C TYR A 161 10.45 16.77 -10.73
N ASP A 162 11.53 17.07 -11.44
CA ASP A 162 11.80 16.51 -12.76
C ASP A 162 12.30 15.06 -12.69
N LYS A 163 13.12 14.75 -11.68
CA LYS A 163 13.68 13.42 -11.41
C LYS A 163 13.30 12.98 -9.99
N TYR A 164 12.82 11.74 -9.85
CA TYR A 164 12.38 11.22 -8.56
C TYR A 164 12.48 9.69 -8.49
N GLY A 165 12.62 9.17 -7.30
CA GLY A 165 12.46 7.76 -6.99
C GLY A 165 11.00 7.39 -6.77
N VAL A 166 10.71 6.09 -6.87
CA VAL A 166 9.39 5.54 -6.55
C VAL A 166 9.53 4.36 -5.59
N HIS A 167 8.59 4.22 -4.66
CA HIS A 167 8.48 3.06 -3.78
C HIS A 167 7.04 2.64 -3.61
N GLY A 168 6.80 1.33 -3.48
CA GLY A 168 5.49 0.78 -3.16
C GLY A 168 5.48 -0.72 -2.94
N GLY A 169 4.48 -1.17 -2.19
CA GLY A 169 4.03 -2.55 -2.02
C GLY A 169 2.60 -2.71 -2.54
N ASP A 170 2.08 -3.92 -2.67
CA ASP A 170 0.71 -4.20 -3.11
C ASP A 170 0.33 -3.42 -4.39
N PHE A 171 -0.81 -2.70 -4.42
CA PHE A 171 -1.14 -1.79 -5.53
C PHE A 171 -0.09 -0.70 -5.75
N GLY A 172 0.58 -0.25 -4.69
CA GLY A 172 1.68 0.70 -4.80
C GLY A 172 2.83 0.17 -5.66
N ALA A 173 3.11 -1.13 -5.62
CA ALA A 173 4.08 -1.77 -6.53
C ALA A 173 3.61 -1.70 -7.98
N GLY A 174 2.32 -1.97 -8.24
CA GLY A 174 1.72 -1.83 -9.57
C GLY A 174 1.77 -0.38 -10.10
N VAL A 175 1.46 0.59 -9.25
CA VAL A 175 1.54 2.03 -9.59
C VAL A 175 2.99 2.44 -9.86
N SER A 176 3.94 2.05 -9.01
CA SER A 176 5.37 2.35 -9.19
C SER A 176 5.93 1.75 -10.47
N THR A 177 5.52 0.51 -10.79
CA THR A 177 5.87 -0.17 -12.04
C THR A 177 5.32 0.56 -13.26
N ALA A 178 4.03 0.90 -13.26
CA ALA A 178 3.40 1.64 -14.34
C ALA A 178 4.05 3.03 -14.53
N LEU A 179 4.39 3.71 -13.44
CA LEU A 179 5.04 5.01 -13.45
C LEU A 179 6.44 4.93 -14.09
N SER A 180 7.22 3.92 -13.72
CA SER A 180 8.55 3.66 -14.28
C SER A 180 8.51 3.29 -15.76
N MET A 181 7.53 2.49 -16.19
CA MET A 181 7.33 2.12 -17.60
C MET A 181 6.97 3.31 -18.47
N LYS A 182 6.08 4.19 -17.98
CA LYS A 182 5.55 5.33 -18.76
C LYS A 182 6.47 6.55 -18.74
N ASN A 183 7.30 6.70 -17.69
CA ASN A 183 8.14 7.87 -17.47
C ASN A 183 9.60 7.49 -17.15
N PRO A 184 10.27 6.66 -17.98
CA PRO A 184 11.62 6.16 -17.69
C PRO A 184 12.67 7.28 -17.61
N ASP A 185 12.43 8.41 -18.27
CA ASP A 185 13.33 9.56 -18.21
C ASP A 185 13.21 10.36 -16.91
N HIS A 186 12.14 10.18 -16.13
CA HIS A 186 11.86 10.88 -14.87
C HIS A 186 12.09 10.03 -13.63
N VAL A 187 11.86 8.71 -13.72
CA VAL A 187 12.03 7.78 -12.60
C VAL A 187 13.47 7.30 -12.54
N ILE A 188 14.21 7.76 -11.52
CA ILE A 188 15.64 7.43 -11.36
C ILE A 188 15.88 6.02 -10.80
N GLY A 189 14.90 5.46 -10.11
CA GLY A 189 14.94 4.12 -9.53
C GLY A 189 13.61 3.75 -8.91
N MET A 190 13.32 2.46 -8.87
CA MET A 190 12.11 1.89 -8.30
C MET A 190 12.48 0.89 -7.21
N HIS A 191 11.96 1.11 -6.01
CA HIS A 191 12.12 0.18 -4.89
C HIS A 191 10.79 -0.50 -4.57
N LEU A 192 10.78 -1.82 -4.45
CA LEU A 192 9.57 -2.62 -4.24
C LEU A 192 9.76 -3.62 -3.09
N ASN A 193 8.73 -3.81 -2.28
CA ASN A 193 8.62 -4.92 -1.33
C ASN A 193 7.53 -5.95 -1.74
N TYR A 194 6.96 -5.80 -2.91
CA TYR A 194 5.98 -6.68 -3.52
C TYR A 194 6.12 -6.66 -5.04
N ILE A 195 5.87 -7.77 -5.71
CA ILE A 195 5.80 -7.81 -7.18
C ILE A 195 4.34 -7.81 -7.59
N PRO A 196 3.91 -6.97 -8.57
CA PRO A 196 2.52 -6.97 -9.01
C PRO A 196 2.00 -8.37 -9.31
N GLY A 197 0.96 -8.81 -8.61
CA GLY A 197 0.46 -10.20 -8.63
C GLY A 197 -0.10 -10.69 -9.97
N ASN A 198 -0.10 -9.86 -11.00
CA ASN A 198 -0.39 -10.25 -12.38
C ASN A 198 0.87 -10.32 -13.26
N TYR A 199 2.05 -10.19 -12.67
CA TYR A 199 3.30 -10.32 -13.40
C TYR A 199 3.57 -11.78 -13.75
N VAL A 200 3.59 -12.08 -15.05
CA VAL A 200 4.08 -13.34 -15.60
C VAL A 200 5.15 -12.99 -16.62
N PRO A 201 6.38 -13.52 -16.48
CA PRO A 201 7.44 -13.22 -17.41
C PRO A 201 7.17 -13.80 -18.80
N VAL A 202 7.57 -13.07 -19.81
CA VAL A 202 7.54 -13.58 -21.19
C VAL A 202 8.75 -14.51 -21.39
N MET A 203 8.45 -15.76 -21.70
CA MET A 203 9.46 -16.77 -22.00
C MET A 203 9.98 -16.66 -23.42
N GLU A 204 11.27 -16.93 -23.64
CA GLU A 204 11.84 -17.11 -24.97
C GLU A 204 11.38 -18.46 -25.58
N GLU A 205 11.44 -18.56 -26.91
CA GLU A 205 11.09 -19.80 -27.61
C GLU A 205 12.04 -20.95 -27.15
N ASN A 206 11.46 -22.04 -26.65
CA ASN A 206 12.14 -23.18 -26.05
C ASN A 206 12.76 -22.94 -24.65
N GLU A 207 12.44 -21.87 -23.97
CA GLU A 207 12.77 -21.67 -22.56
C GLU A 207 11.64 -22.24 -21.67
N GLU A 208 12.03 -22.94 -20.61
CA GLU A 208 11.13 -23.49 -19.61
C GLU A 208 11.38 -22.81 -18.25
N PHE A 209 10.36 -22.79 -17.40
CA PHE A 209 10.55 -22.39 -16.01
C PHE A 209 11.46 -23.39 -15.28
N SER A 210 12.34 -22.88 -14.45
CA SER A 210 13.14 -23.70 -13.54
C SER A 210 12.22 -24.39 -12.51
N LYS A 211 12.78 -25.37 -11.78
CA LYS A 211 12.04 -26.01 -10.69
C LYS A 211 11.56 -25.00 -9.64
N GLU A 212 12.42 -24.05 -9.26
CA GLU A 212 12.11 -23.01 -8.28
C GLU A 212 10.97 -22.08 -8.76
N GLU A 213 10.97 -21.74 -10.06
CA GLU A 213 9.91 -20.92 -10.66
C GLU A 213 8.57 -21.68 -10.72
N ASN A 214 8.60 -23.00 -11.02
CA ASN A 214 7.39 -23.83 -10.96
C ASN A 214 6.90 -24.03 -9.53
N ASP A 215 7.80 -24.27 -8.57
CA ASP A 215 7.45 -24.39 -7.14
C ASP A 215 6.77 -23.10 -6.65
N TYR A 216 7.21 -21.92 -7.11
CA TYR A 216 6.55 -20.64 -6.83
C TYR A 216 5.14 -20.57 -7.45
N LEU A 217 4.98 -20.90 -8.72
CA LEU A 217 3.68 -20.87 -9.40
C LEU A 217 2.67 -21.81 -8.71
N ASP A 218 3.10 -22.99 -8.32
CA ASP A 218 2.29 -23.96 -7.58
C ASP A 218 1.89 -23.40 -6.19
N SER A 219 2.80 -22.71 -5.50
CA SER A 219 2.53 -22.08 -4.20
C SER A 219 1.60 -20.88 -4.32
N GLU A 220 1.67 -20.12 -5.41
CA GLU A 220 0.78 -19.02 -5.71
C GLU A 220 -0.65 -19.53 -5.96
N GLU A 221 -0.83 -20.59 -6.76
CA GLU A 221 -2.14 -21.22 -6.99
C GLU A 221 -2.75 -21.75 -5.68
N ASP A 222 -1.94 -22.39 -4.85
CA ASP A 222 -2.32 -22.90 -3.53
C ASP A 222 -2.75 -21.76 -2.60
N TRP A 223 -2.02 -20.65 -2.60
CA TRP A 223 -2.37 -19.47 -1.82
C TRP A 223 -3.69 -18.86 -2.29
N TYR A 224 -3.88 -18.68 -3.61
CA TYR A 224 -5.13 -18.15 -4.17
C TYR A 224 -6.33 -19.04 -3.86
N SER A 225 -6.15 -20.36 -3.80
CA SER A 225 -7.23 -21.29 -3.47
C SER A 225 -7.72 -21.14 -2.02
N ARG A 226 -6.82 -20.75 -1.09
CA ARG A 226 -7.10 -20.61 0.35
C ARG A 226 -7.44 -19.18 0.75
N GLU A 227 -6.73 -18.19 0.20
CA GLU A 227 -6.78 -16.80 0.62
C GLU A 227 -7.42 -15.86 -0.42
N GLY A 228 -7.54 -16.27 -1.69
CA GLY A 228 -7.93 -15.42 -2.81
C GLY A 228 -9.41 -15.00 -2.85
N GLY A 229 -10.27 -15.53 -1.96
CA GLY A 229 -11.72 -15.27 -1.97
C GLY A 229 -12.08 -13.79 -1.92
N TYR A 230 -11.34 -12.98 -1.15
CA TYR A 230 -11.52 -11.53 -1.07
C TYR A 230 -11.26 -10.85 -2.43
N SER A 231 -10.17 -11.23 -3.09
CA SER A 231 -9.77 -10.68 -4.38
C SER A 231 -10.79 -11.00 -5.46
N LEU A 232 -11.26 -12.27 -5.52
CA LEU A 232 -12.28 -12.69 -6.47
C LEU A 232 -13.59 -11.89 -6.30
N GLN A 233 -14.03 -11.67 -5.06
CA GLN A 233 -15.22 -10.86 -4.77
C GLN A 233 -15.01 -9.40 -5.19
N GLN A 234 -13.85 -8.83 -4.90
CA GLN A 234 -13.51 -7.43 -5.22
C GLN A 234 -13.28 -7.22 -6.74
N ASN A 235 -12.73 -8.21 -7.44
CA ASN A 235 -12.55 -8.19 -8.89
C ASN A 235 -13.87 -8.25 -9.65
N THR A 236 -14.88 -8.97 -9.13
CA THR A 236 -16.10 -9.31 -9.87
C THR A 236 -17.30 -8.44 -9.50
N LYS A 237 -17.63 -8.33 -8.22
CA LYS A 237 -18.85 -7.66 -7.72
C LYS A 237 -18.56 -6.78 -6.49
N PRO A 238 -17.63 -5.80 -6.58
CA PRO A 238 -17.23 -4.98 -5.42
C PRO A 238 -18.39 -4.20 -4.80
N LEU A 239 -19.32 -3.69 -5.61
CA LEU A 239 -20.45 -2.90 -5.10
C LEU A 239 -21.37 -3.74 -4.21
N THR A 240 -21.60 -5.00 -4.53
CA THR A 240 -22.44 -5.90 -3.72
C THR A 240 -21.89 -6.07 -2.32
N LEU A 241 -20.57 -6.28 -2.19
CA LEU A 241 -19.87 -6.36 -0.92
C LEU A 241 -19.93 -5.03 -0.14
N ALA A 242 -19.77 -3.92 -0.86
CA ALA A 242 -19.68 -2.59 -0.25
C ALA A 242 -20.95 -2.18 0.52
N TYR A 243 -22.14 -2.68 0.17
CA TYR A 243 -23.36 -2.40 0.94
C TYR A 243 -23.24 -2.82 2.41
N GLY A 244 -22.68 -4.00 2.66
CA GLY A 244 -22.46 -4.49 4.03
C GLY A 244 -21.30 -3.76 4.72
N LEU A 245 -20.18 -3.60 4.02
CA LEU A 245 -18.98 -3.00 4.60
C LEU A 245 -19.13 -1.49 4.87
N ASN A 246 -19.95 -0.78 4.10
CA ASN A 246 -20.19 0.66 4.30
C ASN A 246 -21.30 0.95 5.33
N ASP A 247 -22.03 -0.06 5.78
CA ASP A 247 -23.09 0.08 6.78
C ASP A 247 -22.73 -0.50 8.16
N SER A 248 -21.84 -1.48 8.21
CA SER A 248 -21.36 -2.12 9.43
C SER A 248 -19.91 -1.77 9.73
N PRO A 249 -19.58 -0.97 10.75
CA PRO A 249 -18.19 -0.70 11.12
C PRO A 249 -17.47 -1.98 11.53
N ILE A 250 -18.14 -2.93 12.19
CA ILE A 250 -17.54 -4.21 12.56
C ILE A 250 -17.34 -5.13 11.36
N GLY A 251 -18.27 -5.12 10.40
CA GLY A 251 -18.08 -5.84 9.14
C GLY A 251 -16.87 -5.31 8.35
N LEU A 252 -16.74 -3.98 8.25
CA LEU A 252 -15.58 -3.33 7.66
C LEU A 252 -14.29 -3.68 8.42
N CYS A 253 -14.32 -3.59 9.74
CA CYS A 253 -13.19 -3.89 10.60
C CYS A 253 -12.73 -5.35 10.41
N ALA A 254 -13.66 -6.31 10.43
CA ALA A 254 -13.35 -7.72 10.23
C ALA A 254 -12.73 -7.97 8.85
N TRP A 255 -13.27 -7.34 7.78
CA TRP A 255 -12.79 -7.49 6.41
C TRP A 255 -11.34 -6.98 6.22
N ILE A 256 -10.97 -5.91 6.92
CA ILE A 256 -9.62 -5.32 6.85
C ILE A 256 -8.65 -6.04 7.79
N VAL A 257 -9.04 -6.22 9.06
CA VAL A 257 -8.15 -6.72 10.11
C VAL A 257 -7.79 -8.19 9.89
N GLU A 258 -8.68 -8.97 9.28
CA GLU A 258 -8.38 -10.35 8.91
C GLU A 258 -7.21 -10.42 7.93
N LYS A 259 -7.13 -9.52 6.94
CA LYS A 259 -6.00 -9.44 6.01
C LYS A 259 -4.73 -8.90 6.67
N MET A 260 -4.87 -7.90 7.54
CA MET A 260 -3.72 -7.42 8.33
C MET A 260 -3.15 -8.52 9.24
N TYR A 261 -3.99 -9.40 9.79
CA TYR A 261 -3.55 -10.57 10.54
C TYR A 261 -2.87 -11.61 9.64
N GLY A 262 -3.52 -11.98 8.54
CA GLY A 262 -3.09 -13.10 7.68
C GLY A 262 -1.82 -12.80 6.87
N TRP A 263 -1.55 -11.53 6.55
CA TRP A 263 -0.44 -11.13 5.67
C TRP A 263 0.77 -10.55 6.42
N SER A 264 0.73 -10.48 7.74
CA SER A 264 1.82 -9.95 8.56
C SER A 264 2.55 -11.05 9.35
N ASP A 265 3.79 -10.77 9.76
CA ASP A 265 4.58 -11.62 10.67
C ASP A 265 4.00 -11.57 12.10
N CYS A 266 2.70 -11.86 12.23
CA CYS A 266 2.00 -11.82 13.53
C CYS A 266 2.36 -12.96 14.48
N ARG A 267 2.95 -14.06 14.01
CA ARG A 267 3.28 -15.25 14.81
C ARG A 267 2.11 -15.72 15.68
N GLY A 268 0.90 -15.70 15.09
CA GLY A 268 -0.34 -16.14 15.74
C GLY A 268 -1.01 -15.12 16.66
N TYR A 269 -0.41 -13.95 16.90
CA TYR A 269 -1.02 -12.88 17.69
C TYR A 269 -0.80 -11.51 17.02
N ILE A 270 -1.88 -10.88 16.57
CA ILE A 270 -1.83 -9.62 15.83
C ILE A 270 -1.17 -8.47 16.61
N GLY A 271 -1.26 -8.50 17.93
CA GLY A 271 -0.62 -7.52 18.83
C GLY A 271 0.92 -7.58 18.84
N ASN A 272 1.54 -8.59 18.21
CA ASN A 272 2.99 -8.62 18.02
C ASN A 272 3.45 -7.60 16.97
N VAL A 273 2.56 -7.19 16.08
CA VAL A 273 2.84 -6.26 14.97
C VAL A 273 2.11 -4.93 15.16
N TYR A 274 0.82 -4.99 15.48
CA TYR A 274 -0.04 -3.81 15.51
C TYR A 274 -0.51 -3.48 16.91
N THR A 275 -0.50 -2.21 17.25
CA THR A 275 -1.34 -1.69 18.33
C THR A 275 -2.80 -1.61 17.86
N LYS A 276 -3.75 -1.69 18.80
CA LYS A 276 -5.17 -1.47 18.48
C LYS A 276 -5.44 -0.09 17.88
N ASP A 277 -4.67 0.92 18.30
CA ASP A 277 -4.79 2.27 17.77
C ASP A 277 -4.37 2.34 16.28
N GLU A 278 -3.33 1.63 15.86
CA GLU A 278 -2.91 1.55 14.45
C GLU A 278 -3.98 0.86 13.59
N LEU A 279 -4.46 -0.31 14.01
CA LEU A 279 -5.55 -1.02 13.32
C LEU A 279 -6.78 -0.12 13.17
N LEU A 280 -7.23 0.45 14.28
CA LEU A 280 -8.45 1.26 14.31
C LEU A 280 -8.30 2.62 13.64
N SER A 281 -7.10 3.18 13.60
CA SER A 281 -6.85 4.40 12.81
C SER A 281 -7.10 4.15 11.33
N ASN A 282 -6.58 3.04 10.79
CA ASN A 282 -6.78 2.68 9.39
C ASN A 282 -8.25 2.35 9.10
N VAL A 283 -8.88 1.50 9.92
CA VAL A 283 -10.30 1.13 9.76
C VAL A 283 -11.22 2.36 9.90
N THR A 284 -10.95 3.23 10.88
CA THR A 284 -11.72 4.47 11.08
C THR A 284 -11.58 5.41 9.89
N LEU A 285 -10.38 5.52 9.29
CA LEU A 285 -10.19 6.31 8.08
C LEU A 285 -11.10 5.83 6.95
N TYR A 286 -11.14 4.51 6.68
CA TYR A 286 -12.04 3.94 5.68
C TYR A 286 -13.51 4.22 5.99
N TRP A 287 -13.90 4.10 7.27
CA TRP A 287 -15.27 4.34 7.71
C TRP A 287 -15.70 5.78 7.50
N VAL A 288 -14.98 6.75 8.07
CA VAL A 288 -15.38 8.16 8.06
C VAL A 288 -15.30 8.81 6.68
N THR A 289 -14.42 8.31 5.81
CA THR A 289 -14.31 8.75 4.42
C THR A 289 -15.21 7.95 3.48
N GLN A 290 -15.82 6.85 3.96
CA GLN A 290 -16.64 5.92 3.17
C GLN A 290 -15.93 5.43 1.92
N THR A 291 -14.65 5.12 2.03
CA THR A 291 -13.79 4.76 0.88
C THR A 291 -13.69 3.27 0.61
N ILE A 292 -14.37 2.42 1.38
CA ILE A 292 -14.28 0.98 1.14
C ILE A 292 -14.71 0.59 -0.28
N HIS A 293 -15.83 1.10 -0.79
CA HIS A 293 -16.26 0.76 -2.15
C HIS A 293 -15.29 1.27 -3.21
N SER A 294 -14.85 2.52 -3.10
CA SER A 294 -13.93 3.10 -4.10
C SER A 294 -12.56 2.41 -4.10
N SER A 295 -12.09 1.94 -2.94
CA SER A 295 -10.84 1.21 -2.84
C SER A 295 -10.91 -0.19 -3.42
N ILE A 296 -11.93 -0.98 -3.05
CA ILE A 296 -12.08 -2.35 -3.57
C ILE A 296 -12.46 -2.40 -5.06
N ARG A 297 -13.04 -1.33 -5.60
CA ARG A 297 -13.30 -1.20 -7.04
C ARG A 297 -12.01 -1.17 -7.87
N LEU A 298 -10.90 -0.74 -7.31
CA LEU A 298 -9.60 -0.76 -7.99
C LEU A 298 -9.23 -2.17 -8.48
N TYR A 299 -9.56 -3.21 -7.72
CA TYR A 299 -9.40 -4.61 -8.16
C TYR A 299 -10.15 -4.87 -9.47
N ASN A 300 -11.42 -4.47 -9.55
CA ASN A 300 -12.25 -4.67 -10.74
C ASN A 300 -11.75 -3.86 -11.95
N GLU A 301 -11.26 -2.64 -11.73
CA GLU A 301 -10.73 -1.82 -12.81
C GLU A 301 -9.37 -2.35 -13.32
N ASN A 302 -8.52 -2.87 -12.44
CA ASN A 302 -7.28 -3.54 -12.84
C ASN A 302 -7.53 -4.86 -13.56
N SER A 303 -8.52 -5.67 -13.14
CA SER A 303 -8.83 -6.94 -13.81
C SER A 303 -9.34 -6.74 -15.25
N LYS A 304 -10.03 -5.64 -15.52
CA LYS A 304 -10.51 -5.28 -16.87
C LYS A 304 -9.41 -4.74 -17.79
N ASN A 305 -8.42 -4.10 -17.21
CA ASN A 305 -7.33 -3.47 -17.93
C ASN A 305 -6.03 -3.62 -17.15
N PRO A 306 -5.47 -4.84 -17.10
CA PRO A 306 -4.30 -5.15 -16.29
C PRO A 306 -3.04 -4.45 -16.82
N LEU A 307 -2.11 -4.17 -15.92
CA LEU A 307 -0.75 -3.77 -16.29
C LEU A 307 -0.03 -4.98 -16.89
N ILE A 308 0.41 -4.87 -18.14
CA ILE A 308 1.13 -5.95 -18.83
C ILE A 308 2.61 -5.61 -18.86
N ILE A 309 3.43 -6.48 -18.30
CA ILE A 309 4.89 -6.42 -18.32
C ILE A 309 5.36 -7.61 -19.16
N GLY A 310 6.06 -7.36 -20.24
CA GLY A 310 6.45 -8.42 -21.17
C GLY A 310 7.63 -8.05 -22.04
N LYS A 311 7.93 -8.85 -23.06
CA LYS A 311 9.13 -8.74 -23.92
C LYS A 311 9.38 -7.33 -24.49
N ASN A 312 8.32 -6.59 -24.80
CA ASN A 312 8.40 -5.21 -25.34
C ASN A 312 8.24 -4.14 -24.27
N SER A 313 8.14 -4.51 -23.01
CA SER A 313 7.89 -3.63 -21.86
C SER A 313 8.81 -3.94 -20.68
N TYR A 314 10.05 -4.41 -20.98
CA TYR A 314 11.09 -4.60 -19.97
C TYR A 314 11.37 -3.28 -19.24
N ILE A 315 11.44 -3.35 -17.93
CA ILE A 315 11.64 -2.17 -17.08
C ILE A 315 13.13 -1.92 -16.95
N ASN A 316 13.61 -0.93 -17.72
CA ASN A 316 15.02 -0.53 -17.72
C ASN A 316 15.44 0.31 -16.51
N THR A 317 14.49 0.99 -15.87
CA THR A 317 14.72 1.71 -14.61
C THR A 317 15.37 0.78 -13.61
N PRO A 318 16.44 1.19 -12.89
CA PRO A 318 17.03 0.39 -11.83
C PRO A 318 16.01 -0.01 -10.77
N VAL A 319 16.00 -1.29 -10.39
CA VAL A 319 15.03 -1.83 -9.42
C VAL A 319 15.73 -2.37 -8.19
N GLY A 320 15.28 -1.95 -7.02
CA GLY A 320 15.59 -2.56 -5.72
C GLY A 320 14.40 -3.39 -5.23
N ILE A 321 14.70 -4.60 -4.76
CA ILE A 321 13.73 -5.52 -4.17
C ILE A 321 14.08 -5.76 -2.71
N ALA A 322 13.09 -5.55 -1.83
CA ALA A 322 13.13 -5.91 -0.42
C ALA A 322 12.15 -7.07 -0.17
N HIS A 323 12.66 -8.29 -0.12
CA HIS A 323 11.86 -9.48 0.16
C HIS A 323 11.80 -9.72 1.67
N PHE A 324 10.61 -9.61 2.25
CA PHE A 324 10.31 -9.92 3.65
C PHE A 324 9.76 -11.35 3.75
N ARG A 325 10.29 -12.14 4.67
CA ARG A 325 10.06 -13.60 4.75
C ARG A 325 8.58 -14.02 4.76
N TYR A 326 7.70 -13.21 5.35
CA TYR A 326 6.28 -13.53 5.49
C TYR A 326 5.40 -12.88 4.38
N GLU A 327 6.01 -12.24 3.39
CA GLU A 327 5.42 -11.97 2.09
C GLU A 327 5.55 -13.23 1.22
N ASP A 328 4.66 -14.22 1.44
CA ASP A 328 4.74 -15.55 0.83
C ASP A 328 3.36 -15.92 0.22
N PRO A 329 3.32 -16.37 -1.04
CA PRO A 329 4.45 -16.66 -1.94
C PRO A 329 5.09 -15.40 -2.56
N PHE A 330 6.42 -15.43 -2.69
CA PHE A 330 7.18 -14.38 -3.36
C PHE A 330 7.94 -14.96 -4.55
N PRO A 331 7.91 -14.33 -5.75
CA PRO A 331 8.56 -14.88 -6.93
C PRO A 331 10.08 -14.89 -6.78
N PRO A 332 10.77 -15.95 -7.21
CA PRO A 332 12.22 -16.02 -7.14
C PRO A 332 12.88 -14.95 -8.02
N ARG A 333 14.06 -14.50 -7.64
CA ARG A 333 14.78 -13.41 -8.29
C ARG A 333 14.86 -13.58 -9.81
N ARG A 334 15.21 -14.77 -10.30
CA ARG A 334 15.30 -15.07 -11.74
C ARG A 334 13.98 -14.84 -12.48
N PHE A 335 12.84 -15.16 -11.84
CA PHE A 335 11.52 -14.92 -12.41
C PHE A 335 11.28 -13.43 -12.64
N ILE A 336 11.66 -12.60 -11.67
CA ILE A 336 11.49 -11.15 -11.72
C ILE A 336 12.47 -10.51 -12.72
N GLU A 337 13.72 -10.97 -12.78
CA GLU A 337 14.76 -10.45 -13.67
C GLU A 337 14.39 -10.53 -15.16
N ARG A 338 13.44 -11.39 -15.52
CA ARG A 338 12.93 -11.47 -16.89
C ARG A 338 12.17 -10.22 -17.35
N GLY A 339 11.65 -9.44 -16.43
CA GLY A 339 10.89 -8.22 -16.72
C GLY A 339 11.45 -6.94 -16.10
N PHE A 340 12.38 -7.06 -15.12
CA PHE A 340 12.86 -5.97 -14.31
C PHE A 340 14.38 -5.91 -14.24
N ASN A 341 14.95 -4.71 -14.34
CA ASN A 341 16.37 -4.46 -14.18
C ASN A 341 16.78 -4.43 -12.71
N ILE A 342 16.90 -5.60 -12.06
CA ILE A 342 17.22 -5.71 -10.64
C ILE A 342 18.68 -5.32 -10.39
N GLN A 343 18.92 -4.25 -9.64
CA GLN A 343 20.23 -3.73 -9.25
C GLN A 343 20.50 -3.86 -7.74
N HIS A 344 19.46 -4.15 -6.96
CA HIS A 344 19.53 -4.34 -5.51
C HIS A 344 18.55 -5.42 -5.09
N TRP A 345 18.97 -6.30 -4.20
CA TRP A 345 18.17 -7.40 -3.69
C TRP A 345 18.50 -7.63 -2.23
N SER A 346 17.51 -7.50 -1.36
CA SER A 346 17.63 -7.79 0.07
C SER A 346 16.61 -8.83 0.50
N GLU A 347 17.00 -9.71 1.40
CA GLU A 347 16.11 -10.70 2.03
C GLU A 347 16.13 -10.50 3.53
N PHE A 348 14.93 -10.34 4.12
CA PHE A 348 14.77 -10.09 5.55
C PHE A 348 14.11 -11.28 6.22
N PRO A 349 14.68 -11.78 7.35
CA PRO A 349 14.15 -12.97 8.06
C PRO A 349 12.88 -12.69 8.86
N VAL A 350 12.41 -11.46 8.90
CA VAL A 350 11.23 -10.97 9.65
C VAL A 350 10.45 -9.99 8.79
N GLY A 351 9.18 -9.75 9.16
CA GLY A 351 8.28 -8.86 8.43
C GLY A 351 7.50 -9.59 7.34
N GLY A 352 6.39 -9.03 6.95
CA GLY A 352 5.45 -9.54 5.95
C GLY A 352 5.02 -8.45 4.98
N HIS A 353 3.74 -8.46 4.62
CA HIS A 353 3.16 -7.60 3.59
C HIS A 353 3.19 -6.09 3.91
N PHE A 354 3.21 -5.72 5.19
CA PHE A 354 3.18 -4.32 5.64
C PHE A 354 4.50 -3.87 6.29
N PRO A 355 5.65 -3.99 5.62
CA PRO A 355 6.95 -3.78 6.26
C PRO A 355 7.14 -2.34 6.76
N ALA A 356 6.42 -1.36 6.23
CA ALA A 356 6.43 0.01 6.71
C ALA A 356 5.84 0.16 8.13
N ILE A 357 5.03 -0.81 8.59
CA ILE A 357 4.54 -0.90 9.98
C ILE A 357 5.34 -1.93 10.77
N GLU A 358 5.56 -3.11 10.20
CA GLU A 358 6.14 -4.27 10.86
C GLU A 358 7.62 -4.10 11.18
N THR A 359 8.38 -3.57 10.23
CA THR A 359 9.85 -3.48 10.23
C THR A 359 10.33 -2.20 9.56
N ALA A 360 9.76 -1.07 9.96
CA ALA A 360 9.96 0.24 9.32
C ALA A 360 11.45 0.63 9.20
N GLU A 361 12.26 0.31 10.20
CA GLU A 361 13.70 0.59 10.22
C GLU A 361 14.43 -0.19 9.12
N LEU A 362 14.14 -1.49 8.96
CA LEU A 362 14.75 -2.33 7.93
C LEU A 362 14.36 -1.83 6.53
N LEU A 363 13.09 -1.53 6.32
CA LEU A 363 12.61 -1.01 5.04
C LEU A 363 13.25 0.35 4.71
N ALA A 364 13.34 1.26 5.68
CA ALA A 364 13.94 2.59 5.47
C ALA A 364 15.44 2.50 5.17
N GLU A 365 16.15 1.59 5.82
CA GLU A 365 17.57 1.33 5.55
C GLU A 365 17.77 0.78 4.14
N ASP A 366 16.98 -0.19 3.73
CA ASP A 366 17.05 -0.79 2.40
C ASP A 366 16.73 0.21 1.27
N ILE A 367 15.68 1.04 1.45
CA ILE A 367 15.37 2.14 0.53
C ILE A 367 16.59 3.08 0.40
N ARG A 368 17.21 3.44 1.51
CA ARG A 368 18.38 4.34 1.52
C ARG A 368 19.58 3.71 0.84
N ASP A 369 19.86 2.44 1.12
CA ASP A 369 20.96 1.69 0.52
C ASP A 369 20.81 1.58 -1.00
N PHE A 370 19.62 1.29 -1.48
CA PHE A 370 19.33 1.27 -2.90
C PHE A 370 19.54 2.64 -3.55
N PHE A 371 18.88 3.67 -3.05
CA PHE A 371 18.97 5.02 -3.66
C PHE A 371 20.33 5.67 -3.49
N SER A 372 21.12 5.33 -2.48
CA SER A 372 22.50 5.82 -2.32
C SER A 372 23.40 5.41 -3.49
N LYS A 373 23.21 4.20 -4.01
CA LYS A 373 23.96 3.66 -5.15
C LYS A 373 23.57 4.35 -6.47
N ILE A 374 22.29 4.70 -6.62
CA ILE A 374 21.75 5.32 -7.84
C ILE A 374 21.99 6.84 -7.85
N ALA A 375 21.82 7.52 -6.73
CA ALA A 375 21.99 8.99 -6.63
C ALA A 375 23.43 9.44 -6.97
N VAL A 376 24.43 8.60 -6.77
CA VAL A 376 25.82 8.86 -7.18
C VAL A 376 25.97 8.91 -8.70
N VAL A 377 25.15 8.16 -9.44
CA VAL A 377 25.20 8.07 -10.91
C VAL A 377 24.49 9.27 -11.55
N VAL A 378 23.52 9.90 -10.86
CA VAL A 378 22.67 10.98 -11.38
C VAL A 378 23.20 12.39 -11.02
N SER A 379 24.23 12.49 -10.18
CA SER A 379 24.86 13.79 -9.89
C SER A 379 25.53 14.34 -11.16
N PRO A 380 25.21 15.56 -11.62
CA PRO A 380 25.91 16.13 -12.78
C PRO A 380 27.38 16.25 -12.41
N SER A 381 28.23 15.75 -13.32
CA SER A 381 29.66 16.12 -13.32
C SER A 381 29.75 17.64 -13.36
N ASN A 382 30.31 18.25 -12.31
CA ASN A 382 30.60 19.70 -12.24
C ASN A 382 31.30 20.21 -13.48
#